data_c67d289915b1df74d6d81ad618fd2ddd
#
_entry.id   c67d289915b1df74d6d81ad618fd2ddd
#
_cell.length_a   1.000
_cell.length_b   1.000
_cell.length_c   1.000
_cell.angle_alpha   90.00
_cell.angle_beta   90.00
_cell.angle_gamma   90.00
#
_symmetry.space_group_name_H-M   'P 1'
#
loop_
_entity.id
_entity.type
_entity.pdbx_description
1 polymer ?
#
loop_
_entity_poly.entity_id
_entity_poly.type
_entity_poly.pdbx_seq_one_letter_code
_entity_poly.pdbx_strand_id
1 'polypeptide(L)'
;MINIMTVTVKDWYHKGLQLKQKGDYQKAIQAFNQAIDNQIRFAEAYFERGVCFYKLGNNRQAADDLAAAAVLGCNAAEFWSKHDQSKLKKTDQDDES
;
A
#
# COMPACT_ATOMS: atom_id res chain seq x y z
N MET A 1 -28.43 8.87 14.05
CA MET A 1 -27.94 8.86 13.83
C MET A 1 -27.01 8.58 13.82
N ILE A 2 -26.72 8.46 13.85
CA ILE A 2 -25.97 8.19 13.90
C ILE A 2 -24.99 7.93 13.39
N ASN A 3 -24.72 7.78 12.91
CA ASN A 3 -23.83 7.40 12.23
C ASN A 3 -23.03 8.36 11.66
N ILE A 4 -23.21 9.44 11.83
CA ILE A 4 -22.46 10.42 11.30
C ILE A 4 -21.15 10.36 11.85
N MET A 5 -20.98 9.84 12.99
CA MET A 5 -19.71 9.74 13.56
C MET A 5 -18.98 8.58 13.05
N THR A 6 -19.60 7.80 12.26
CA THR A 6 -18.97 6.60 11.81
C THR A 6 -18.18 6.81 10.57
N VAL A 7 -16.89 6.68 10.67
CA VAL A 7 -16.03 6.76 9.50
C VAL A 7 -15.70 5.33 9.15
N THR A 8 -16.12 4.90 8.01
CA THR A 8 -15.94 3.51 7.63
C THR A 8 -14.52 3.27 7.15
N VAL A 9 -14.16 2.00 7.04
CA VAL A 9 -12.87 1.60 6.51
C VAL A 9 -12.67 2.20 5.13
N LYS A 10 -13.73 2.17 4.33
CA LYS A 10 -13.67 2.71 2.99
C LYS A 10 -13.39 4.21 3.00
N ASP A 11 -13.99 4.92 3.94
CA ASP A 11 -13.77 6.35 4.05
C ASP A 11 -12.33 6.67 4.41
N TRP A 12 -11.74 5.91 5.33
CA TRP A 12 -10.35 6.10 5.69
C TRP A 12 -9.44 5.79 4.51
N TYR A 13 -9.77 4.76 3.77
CA TYR A 13 -9.00 4.37 2.61
C TYR A 13 -9.02 5.49 1.55
N HIS A 14 -10.20 6.01 1.27
CA HIS A 14 -10.33 7.08 0.27
C HIS A 14 -9.62 8.35 0.72
N LYS A 15 -9.67 8.64 2.00
CA LYS A 15 -8.97 9.79 2.51
C LYS A 15 -7.47 9.62 2.32
N GLY A 16 -6.98 8.42 2.58
CA GLY A 16 -5.58 8.13 2.36
C GLY A 16 -5.18 8.32 0.91
N LEU A 17 -6.04 7.87 -0.01
CA LEU A 17 -5.74 8.03 -1.44
C LEU A 17 -5.67 9.50 -1.82
N GLN A 18 -6.57 10.30 -1.29
CA GLN A 18 -6.56 11.73 -1.58
C GLN A 18 -5.29 12.39 -1.06
N LEU A 19 -4.90 12.04 0.14
CA LEU A 19 -3.69 12.60 0.73
C LEU A 19 -2.46 12.16 -0.05
N LYS A 20 -2.44 10.91 -0.48
CA LYS A 20 -1.34 10.40 -1.27
C LYS A 20 -1.23 11.17 -2.58
N GLN A 21 -2.35 11.43 -3.21
CA GLN A 21 -2.37 12.17 -4.44
C GLN A 21 -1.82 13.57 -4.30
N LYS A 22 -2.01 14.17 -3.14
CA LYS A 22 -1.48 15.50 -2.87
C LYS A 22 -0.01 15.46 -2.47
N GLY A 23 0.56 14.29 -2.33
CA GLY A 23 1.93 14.15 -1.91
C GLY A 23 2.11 14.18 -0.40
N ASP A 24 1.00 14.14 0.35
CA ASP A 24 1.05 14.20 1.79
C ASP A 24 1.16 12.78 2.31
N TYR A 25 2.29 12.16 2.08
CA TYR A 25 2.45 10.74 2.32
C TYR A 25 2.33 10.34 3.78
N GLN A 26 2.83 11.18 4.68
CA GLN A 26 2.74 10.86 6.09
C GLN A 26 1.31 10.85 6.58
N LYS A 27 0.53 11.81 6.16
CA LYS A 27 -0.87 11.83 6.55
C LYS A 27 -1.64 10.72 5.86
N ALA A 28 -1.26 10.40 4.63
CA ALA A 28 -1.90 9.29 3.94
C ALA A 28 -1.66 7.99 4.71
N ILE A 29 -0.44 7.79 5.20
CA ILE A 29 -0.13 6.61 5.99
C ILE A 29 -1.02 6.53 7.21
N GLN A 30 -1.25 7.65 7.87
CA GLN A 30 -2.11 7.66 9.05
C GLN A 30 -3.53 7.25 8.70
N ALA A 31 -4.03 7.73 7.57
CA ALA A 31 -5.38 7.35 7.14
C ALA A 31 -5.44 5.86 6.80
N PHE A 32 -4.41 5.35 6.12
CA PHE A 32 -4.36 3.93 5.81
C PHE A 32 -4.22 3.10 7.09
N ASN A 33 -3.52 3.61 8.08
CA ASN A 33 -3.42 2.93 9.36
C ASN A 33 -4.80 2.72 9.97
N GLN A 34 -5.65 3.75 9.89
CA GLN A 34 -7.00 3.63 10.42
C GLN A 34 -7.80 2.58 9.65
N ALA A 35 -7.64 2.57 8.34
CA ALA A 35 -8.34 1.58 7.54
C ALA A 35 -7.89 0.17 7.91
N ILE A 36 -6.59 -0.02 8.10
CA ILE A 36 -6.05 -1.32 8.41
C ILE A 36 -6.43 -1.74 9.82
N ASP A 37 -6.40 -0.82 10.77
CA ASP A 37 -6.78 -1.13 12.13
C ASP A 37 -8.22 -1.62 12.21
N ASN A 38 -9.06 -1.12 11.35
CA ASN A 38 -10.45 -1.50 11.35
C ASN A 38 -10.75 -2.69 10.44
N GLN A 39 -9.85 -3.00 9.55
CA GLN A 39 -10.00 -4.18 8.69
C GLN A 39 -8.61 -4.71 8.36
N ILE A 40 -8.14 -5.59 9.20
CA ILE A 40 -6.80 -6.13 9.08
C ILE A 40 -6.47 -6.73 7.73
N ARG A 41 -7.43 -7.31 7.06
CA ARG A 41 -7.15 -7.96 5.77
C ARG A 41 -7.42 -7.05 4.57
N PHE A 42 -7.29 -5.77 4.75
CA PHE A 42 -7.56 -4.82 3.68
C PHE A 42 -6.31 -4.71 2.80
N ALA A 43 -6.21 -5.59 1.82
CA ALA A 43 -5.02 -5.70 0.98
C ALA A 43 -4.64 -4.40 0.30
N GLU A 44 -5.62 -3.70 -0.24
CA GLU A 44 -5.34 -2.46 -0.96
C GLU A 44 -4.78 -1.38 -0.05
N ALA A 45 -5.22 -1.37 1.19
CA ALA A 45 -4.70 -0.37 2.13
C ALA A 45 -3.24 -0.64 2.45
N TYR A 46 -2.87 -1.91 2.59
CA TYR A 46 -1.47 -2.26 2.77
C TYR A 46 -0.64 -1.85 1.57
N PHE A 47 -1.17 -2.09 0.39
CA PHE A 47 -0.47 -1.72 -0.82
C PHE A 47 -0.23 -0.22 -0.88
N GLU A 48 -1.28 0.56 -0.65
CA GLU A 48 -1.16 2.01 -0.75
C GLU A 48 -0.26 2.58 0.35
N ARG A 49 -0.34 2.00 1.54
CA ARG A 49 0.53 2.44 2.62
C ARG A 49 1.98 2.11 2.28
N GLY A 50 2.21 0.95 1.70
CA GLY A 50 3.55 0.57 1.27
C GLY A 50 4.11 1.53 0.24
N VAL A 51 3.28 1.95 -0.71
CA VAL A 51 3.70 2.91 -1.71
C VAL A 51 4.08 4.23 -1.04
N CYS A 52 3.31 4.65 -0.04
CA CYS A 52 3.64 5.88 0.69
C CYS A 52 4.97 5.76 1.43
N PHE A 53 5.21 4.63 2.07
CA PHE A 53 6.48 4.41 2.74
C PHE A 53 7.63 4.45 1.73
N TYR A 54 7.41 3.87 0.58
CA TYR A 54 8.44 3.87 -0.47
C TYR A 54 8.76 5.30 -0.90
N LYS A 55 7.72 6.11 -1.08
CA LYS A 55 7.91 7.50 -1.49
C LYS A 55 8.68 8.29 -0.44
N LEU A 56 8.55 7.91 0.81
CA LEU A 56 9.26 8.58 1.89
C LEU A 56 10.65 7.99 2.13
N GLY A 57 11.02 6.98 1.38
CA GLY A 57 12.33 6.36 1.52
C GLY A 57 12.40 5.28 2.59
N ASN A 58 11.26 4.93 3.20
CA ASN A 58 11.22 3.89 4.21
C ASN A 58 11.05 2.54 3.55
N ASN A 59 12.12 2.08 2.94
CA ASN A 59 12.06 0.91 2.07
C ASN A 59 11.71 -0.37 2.79
N ARG A 60 12.14 -0.52 4.02
CA ARG A 60 11.84 -1.72 4.77
C ARG A 60 10.36 -1.84 5.05
N GLN A 61 9.74 -0.76 5.53
CA GLN A 61 8.32 -0.77 5.81
C GLN A 61 7.52 -0.92 4.53
N ALA A 62 8.01 -0.31 3.46
CA ALA A 62 7.35 -0.46 2.16
C ALA A 62 7.36 -1.93 1.74
N ALA A 63 8.49 -2.60 1.87
CA ALA A 63 8.58 -4.00 1.49
C ALA A 63 7.64 -4.86 2.32
N ASP A 64 7.57 -4.58 3.62
CA ASP A 64 6.69 -5.33 4.50
C ASP A 64 5.24 -5.18 4.09
N ASP A 65 4.83 -3.96 3.80
CA ASP A 65 3.44 -3.69 3.41
C ASP A 65 3.11 -4.28 2.06
N LEU A 66 4.03 -4.17 1.12
CA LEU A 66 3.77 -4.72 -0.21
C LEU A 66 3.69 -6.25 -0.15
N ALA A 67 4.52 -6.86 0.68
CA ALA A 67 4.44 -8.30 0.87
C ALA A 67 3.12 -8.70 1.53
N ALA A 68 2.69 -7.94 2.53
CA ALA A 68 1.42 -8.21 3.18
C ALA A 68 0.26 -8.09 2.19
N ALA A 69 0.30 -7.06 1.36
CA ALA A 69 -0.76 -6.87 0.37
C ALA A 69 -0.81 -8.03 -0.62
N ALA A 70 0.36 -8.50 -1.04
CA ALA A 70 0.41 -9.61 -1.98
C ALA A 70 -0.15 -10.89 -1.35
N VAL A 71 0.20 -11.13 -0.10
CA VAL A 71 -0.31 -12.29 0.62
C VAL A 71 -1.82 -12.23 0.75
N LEU A 72 -2.36 -11.03 0.92
CA LEU A 72 -3.79 -10.87 1.06
C LEU A 72 -4.52 -10.83 -0.29
N GLY A 73 -3.78 -10.97 -1.37
CA GLY A 73 -4.39 -11.11 -2.69
C GLY A 73 -4.47 -9.87 -3.54
N CYS A 74 -3.70 -8.86 -3.22
CA CYS A 74 -3.72 -7.64 -4.02
C CYS A 74 -2.81 -7.83 -5.24
N ASN A 75 -3.41 -7.95 -6.39
CA ASN A 75 -2.65 -8.17 -7.62
C ASN A 75 -1.74 -7.01 -7.97
N ALA A 76 -2.16 -5.82 -7.64
CA ALA A 76 -1.34 -4.64 -7.91
C ALA A 76 -0.05 -4.70 -7.11
N ALA A 77 -0.14 -5.15 -5.87
CA ALA A 77 1.04 -5.25 -5.02
C ALA A 77 1.98 -6.32 -5.55
N GLU A 78 1.41 -7.41 -6.01
CA GLU A 78 2.21 -8.48 -6.56
C GLU A 78 2.95 -8.03 -7.80
N PHE A 79 2.24 -7.34 -8.68
CA PHE A 79 2.85 -6.81 -9.88
C PHE A 79 3.96 -5.83 -9.53
N TRP A 80 3.71 -4.96 -8.57
CA TRP A 80 4.69 -3.96 -8.16
C TRP A 80 5.95 -4.63 -7.62
N SER A 81 5.78 -5.61 -6.77
CA SER A 81 6.92 -6.32 -6.21
C SER A 81 7.72 -7.02 -7.27
N LYS A 82 7.06 -7.69 -8.17
CA LYS A 82 7.75 -8.40 -9.22
C LYS A 82 8.47 -7.47 -10.16
N HIS A 83 7.83 -6.37 -10.47
CA HIS A 83 8.39 -5.40 -11.38
C HIS A 83 9.64 -4.80 -10.80
N ASP A 84 9.59 -4.49 -9.51
CA ASP A 84 10.72 -3.91 -8.84
C ASP A 84 11.89 -4.90 -8.80
N GLN A 85 11.60 -6.13 -8.52
CA GLN A 85 12.61 -7.15 -8.53
C GLN A 85 13.18 -7.38 -9.90
N SER A 86 12.35 -7.31 -10.89
CA SER A 86 12.79 -7.45 -12.24
C SER A 86 13.78 -6.43 -12.61
N LYS A 87 13.61 -5.23 -12.13
CA LYS A 87 14.52 -4.17 -12.40
C LYS A 87 15.87 -4.52 -11.88
N LEU A 88 15.94 -5.14 -10.74
CA LEU A 88 17.20 -5.48 -10.14
C LEU A 88 17.83 -6.69 -10.79
N LYS A 89 17.02 -7.58 -11.28
CA LYS A 89 17.53 -8.77 -11.86
C LYS A 89 17.32 -8.90 -13.30
N LYS A 90 17.11 -7.83 -13.99
CA LYS A 90 16.80 -7.90 -15.34
C LYS A 90 17.84 -8.62 -16.09
N THR A 91 19.00 -8.62 -15.64
CA THR A 91 19.99 -9.29 -16.35
C THR A 91 19.78 -10.76 -16.24
N ASP A 92 19.25 -11.17 -15.19
CA ASP A 92 18.99 -12.48 -15.04
C ASP A 92 17.99 -12.98 -15.78
N GLN A 93 17.17 -12.45 -15.99
CA GLN A 93 16.08 -12.91 -16.53
C GLN A 93 16.07 -13.07 -17.77
N ASP A 94 16.43 -12.59 -18.17
CA ASP A 94 16.42 -12.69 -19.26
C ASP A 94 16.75 -13.60 -19.78
N ASP A 95 17.14 -13.97 -19.42
CA ASP A 95 17.49 -14.88 -19.72
C ASP A 95 16.85 -15.73 -19.98
N GLU A 96 16.37 -15.56 -19.66
CA GLU A 96 15.84 -16.28 -19.70
C GLU A 96 15.50 -16.49 -20.41
N SER A 97 15.71 -16.05 -20.67
CA SER A 97 15.60 -16.18 -21.17
C SER A 97 15.75 -16.32 -21.49
#